data_b56a1e8ee775b4ddc4fb935366082d1a
#
_entry.id   b56a1e8ee775b4ddc4fb935366082d1a
#
_cell.length_a   1.000
_cell.length_b   1.000
_cell.length_c   1.000
_cell.angle_alpha   90.00
_cell.angle_beta   90.00
_cell.angle_gamma   90.00
#
_symmetry.space_group_name_H-M   'P 1'
#
loop_
_entity.id
_entity.type
_entity.pdbx_description
1 polymer ?
#
loop_
_entity_poly.entity_id
_entity_poly.type
_entity_poly.pdbx_seq_one_letter_code
_entity_poly.pdbx_strand_id
1 'polypeptide(L)'
;MPIQNILLVDDSKTELHLLSDMLTQKGYTVRTAENGEEAMRRLAEAKPDLILMDVVMPGTNGFQLTRAITRDPRFAGVPVIICTSKNQETDRVWGMRQGARDYVVKPVVADELIAKIKALEGAKG
;
A
#
# COMPACT_ATOMS: atom_id res chain seq x y z
N MET A 1 9.66 13.31 5.63
CA MET A 1 9.43 12.40 6.77
C MET A 1 9.90 11.01 6.40
N PRO A 2 10.72 10.37 7.22
CA PRO A 2 11.12 9.00 6.94
C PRO A 2 9.94 8.04 7.07
N ILE A 3 9.90 7.06 6.20
CA ILE A 3 8.93 5.97 6.28
C ILE A 3 9.60 4.81 6.99
N GLN A 4 8.98 4.32 8.07
CA GLN A 4 9.47 3.19 8.83
C GLN A 4 8.42 2.09 8.92
N ASN A 5 7.17 2.43 9.19
CA ASN A 5 6.10 1.47 9.42
C ASN A 5 5.21 1.36 8.19
N ILE A 6 5.14 0.16 7.63
CA ILE A 6 4.38 -0.11 6.40
C ILE A 6 3.28 -1.12 6.71
N LEU A 7 2.05 -0.82 6.29
CA LEU A 7 0.95 -1.77 6.30
C LEU A 7 0.80 -2.34 4.90
N LEU A 8 0.89 -3.65 4.79
CA LEU A 8 0.82 -4.37 3.53
C LEU A 8 -0.53 -5.09 3.46
N VAL A 9 -1.35 -4.76 2.47
CA VAL A 9 -2.70 -5.32 2.32
C VAL A 9 -2.77 -6.15 1.04
N ASP A 10 -2.94 -7.45 1.18
CA ASP A 10 -3.00 -8.39 0.05
C ASP A 10 -3.64 -9.69 0.56
N ASP A 11 -4.50 -10.31 -0.23
CA ASP A 11 -5.14 -11.57 0.15
C ASP A 11 -4.25 -12.80 -0.05
N SER A 12 -3.16 -12.66 -0.77
CA SER A 12 -2.22 -13.74 -1.01
C SER A 12 -1.17 -13.81 0.09
N LYS A 13 -1.20 -14.88 0.88
CA LYS A 13 -0.20 -15.09 1.93
C LYS A 13 1.22 -15.18 1.36
N THR A 14 1.36 -15.76 0.18
CA THR A 14 2.66 -15.84 -0.51
C THR A 14 3.20 -14.46 -0.83
N GLU A 15 2.36 -13.59 -1.39
CA GLU A 15 2.75 -12.21 -1.70
C GLU A 15 3.08 -11.41 -0.44
N LEU A 16 2.26 -11.56 0.60
CA LEU A 16 2.54 -10.90 1.88
C LEU A 16 3.89 -11.31 2.42
N HIS A 17 4.19 -12.60 2.37
CA HIS A 17 5.47 -13.12 2.86
C HIS A 17 6.65 -12.58 2.06
N LEU A 18 6.57 -12.63 0.73
CA LEU A 18 7.64 -12.18 -0.16
C LEU A 18 7.91 -10.68 0.01
N LEU A 19 6.86 -9.88 -0.01
CA LEU A 19 7.01 -8.42 0.12
C LEU A 19 7.45 -8.02 1.52
N SER A 20 6.92 -8.70 2.54
CA SER A 20 7.30 -8.45 3.92
C SER A 20 8.79 -8.73 4.14
N ASP A 21 9.30 -9.87 3.63
CA ASP A 21 10.71 -10.21 3.72
C ASP A 21 11.58 -9.17 3.02
N MET A 22 11.19 -8.80 1.81
CA MET A 22 11.94 -7.82 1.02
C MET A 22 12.04 -6.49 1.75
N LEU A 23 10.93 -6.00 2.28
CA LEU A 23 10.89 -4.72 2.96
C LEU A 23 11.62 -4.77 4.30
N THR A 24 11.46 -5.86 5.04
CA THR A 24 12.15 -6.05 6.33
C THR A 24 13.66 -6.05 6.13
N GLN A 25 14.16 -6.70 5.09
CA GLN A 25 15.58 -6.70 4.77
C GLN A 25 16.12 -5.30 4.45
N LYS A 26 15.25 -4.41 3.99
CA LYS A 26 15.63 -3.02 3.72
C LYS A 26 15.47 -2.10 4.94
N GLY A 27 15.10 -2.66 6.07
CA GLY A 27 15.02 -1.92 7.33
C GLY A 27 13.64 -1.40 7.71
N TYR A 28 12.59 -1.76 6.96
CA TYR A 28 11.22 -1.34 7.29
C TYR A 28 10.57 -2.29 8.28
N THR A 29 9.64 -1.77 9.06
CA THR A 29 8.79 -2.56 9.95
C THR A 29 7.46 -2.79 9.23
N VAL A 30 7.07 -4.05 9.04
CA VAL A 30 5.91 -4.40 8.21
C VAL A 30 4.85 -5.08 9.06
N ARG A 31 3.61 -4.59 8.92
CA ARG A 31 2.42 -5.29 9.40
C ARG A 31 1.59 -5.68 8.19
N THR A 32 0.79 -6.72 8.31
CA THR A 32 0.04 -7.27 7.17
C THR A 32 -1.45 -7.34 7.46
N ALA A 33 -2.24 -7.29 6.40
CA ALA A 33 -3.69 -7.51 6.44
C ALA A 33 -4.10 -8.25 5.17
N GLU A 34 -5.04 -9.19 5.30
CA GLU A 34 -5.45 -10.04 4.18
C GLU A 34 -6.76 -9.58 3.52
N ASN A 35 -7.43 -8.60 4.11
CA ASN A 35 -8.69 -8.08 3.56
C ASN A 35 -8.94 -6.68 4.11
N GLY A 36 -10.02 -6.05 3.66
CA GLY A 36 -10.34 -4.67 4.06
C GLY A 36 -10.67 -4.53 5.53
N GLU A 37 -11.40 -5.49 6.09
CA GLU A 37 -11.76 -5.45 7.52
C GLU A 37 -10.51 -5.51 8.39
N GLU A 38 -9.60 -6.43 8.08
CA GLU A 38 -8.35 -6.54 8.82
C GLU A 38 -7.48 -5.30 8.63
N ALA A 39 -7.45 -4.74 7.42
CA ALA A 39 -6.73 -3.51 7.16
C ALA A 39 -7.22 -2.36 8.05
N MET A 40 -8.52 -2.18 8.14
CA MET A 40 -9.10 -1.13 8.99
C MET A 40 -8.78 -1.36 10.46
N ARG A 41 -8.80 -2.61 10.90
CA ARG A 41 -8.44 -2.97 12.28
C ARG A 41 -6.97 -2.63 12.57
N ARG A 42 -6.06 -2.97 11.63
CA ARG A 42 -4.65 -2.63 11.78
C ARG A 42 -4.42 -1.12 11.82
N LEU A 43 -5.14 -0.37 11.01
CA LEU A 43 -5.07 1.08 11.01
C LEU A 43 -5.51 1.68 12.33
N ALA A 44 -6.56 1.10 12.93
CA ALA A 44 -7.06 1.56 14.23
C ALA A 44 -6.07 1.27 15.36
N GLU A 45 -5.29 0.20 15.24
CA GLU A 45 -4.27 -0.16 16.24
C GLU A 45 -3.10 0.81 16.23
N ALA A 46 -2.60 1.13 15.05
CA ALA A 46 -1.47 2.05 14.89
C ALA A 46 -1.44 2.58 13.45
N LYS A 47 -1.30 3.88 13.33
CA LYS A 47 -1.23 4.56 12.04
C LYS A 47 0.12 4.25 11.38
N PRO A 48 0.13 3.67 10.17
CA PRO A 48 1.38 3.42 9.46
C PRO A 48 1.89 4.69 8.78
N ASP A 49 3.13 4.62 8.30
CA ASP A 49 3.72 5.70 7.50
C ASP A 49 3.40 5.53 6.02
N LEU A 50 3.05 4.31 5.59
CA LEU A 50 2.76 3.97 4.20
C LEU A 50 1.86 2.74 4.18
N ILE A 51 0.95 2.70 3.20
CA ILE A 51 0.13 1.53 2.92
C ILE A 51 0.45 1.03 1.52
N LEU A 52 0.76 -0.26 1.39
CA LEU A 52 0.87 -0.93 0.10
C LEU A 52 -0.40 -1.75 -0.09
N MET A 53 -1.15 -1.45 -1.14
CA MET A 53 -2.52 -1.94 -1.32
C MET A 53 -2.68 -2.73 -2.60
N ASP A 54 -3.04 -4.01 -2.50
CA ASP A 54 -3.53 -4.76 -3.64
C ASP A 54 -5.00 -4.40 -3.87
N VAL A 55 -5.41 -4.31 -5.13
CA VAL A 55 -6.80 -3.98 -5.47
C VAL A 55 -7.61 -5.19 -5.89
N VAL A 56 -6.96 -6.33 -6.13
CA VAL A 56 -7.63 -7.58 -6.52
C VAL A 56 -7.70 -8.49 -5.31
N MET A 57 -8.78 -8.36 -4.53
CA MET A 57 -8.99 -9.18 -3.34
C MET A 57 -10.46 -9.65 -3.29
N PRO A 58 -10.72 -10.93 -2.97
CA PRO A 58 -12.09 -11.40 -2.80
C PRO A 58 -12.82 -10.63 -1.69
N GLY A 59 -14.02 -10.20 -1.97
CA GLY A 59 -14.86 -9.52 -0.98
C GLY A 59 -14.41 -8.11 -0.62
N THR A 60 -13.31 -7.62 -1.19
CA THR A 60 -12.81 -6.28 -0.93
C THR A 60 -12.35 -5.66 -2.24
N ASN A 61 -12.87 -4.48 -2.55
CA ASN A 61 -12.37 -3.69 -3.67
C ASN A 61 -11.30 -2.73 -3.14
N GLY A 62 -10.05 -3.00 -3.50
CA GLY A 62 -8.91 -2.20 -3.02
C GLY A 62 -8.93 -0.74 -3.48
N PHE A 63 -9.54 -0.46 -4.64
CA PHE A 63 -9.73 0.93 -5.08
C PHE A 63 -10.67 1.68 -4.14
N GLN A 64 -11.80 1.07 -3.79
CA GLN A 64 -12.75 1.67 -2.85
C GLN A 64 -12.14 1.81 -1.46
N LEU A 65 -11.39 0.82 -1.02
CA LEU A 65 -10.71 0.87 0.27
C LEU A 65 -9.67 2.00 0.30
N THR A 66 -8.90 2.17 -0.77
CA THR A 66 -7.96 3.28 -0.91
C THR A 66 -8.68 4.62 -0.77
N ARG A 67 -9.81 4.78 -1.45
CA ARG A 67 -10.61 6.00 -1.37
C ARG A 67 -11.10 6.25 0.06
N ALA A 68 -11.61 5.22 0.71
CA ALA A 68 -12.10 5.34 2.09
C ALA A 68 -10.98 5.79 3.04
N ILE A 69 -9.81 5.20 2.92
CA ILE A 69 -8.66 5.52 3.77
C ILE A 69 -8.15 6.94 3.50
N THR A 70 -7.97 7.30 2.23
CA THR A 70 -7.40 8.60 1.87
C THR A 70 -8.34 9.76 2.21
N ARG A 71 -9.62 9.51 2.31
CA ARG A 71 -10.63 10.51 2.68
C ARG A 71 -10.97 10.54 4.16
N ASP A 72 -10.47 9.57 4.92
CA ASP A 72 -10.73 9.51 6.36
C ASP A 72 -9.78 10.47 7.08
N PRO A 73 -10.31 11.45 7.85
CA PRO A 73 -9.44 12.40 8.57
C PRO A 73 -8.47 11.73 9.54
N ARG A 74 -8.80 10.54 10.04
CA ARG A 74 -7.91 9.81 10.96
C ARG A 74 -6.62 9.39 10.28
N PHE A 75 -6.65 9.18 8.97
CA PHE A 75 -5.52 8.67 8.19
C PHE A 75 -5.05 9.68 7.15
N ALA A 76 -5.45 10.93 7.30
CA ALA A 76 -5.00 12.00 6.41
C ALA A 76 -3.48 12.08 6.40
N GLY A 77 -2.90 12.14 5.21
CA GLY A 77 -1.47 12.21 5.04
C GLY A 77 -0.76 10.87 4.97
N VAL A 78 -1.42 9.74 5.22
CA VAL A 78 -0.82 8.43 5.01
C VAL A 78 -0.86 8.11 3.52
N PRO A 79 0.30 8.01 2.84
CA PRO A 79 0.31 7.68 1.42
C PRO A 79 -0.06 6.23 1.18
N VAL A 80 -0.71 5.98 0.04
CA VAL A 80 -1.04 4.64 -0.44
C VAL A 80 -0.35 4.43 -1.78
N ILE A 81 0.41 3.34 -1.90
CA ILE A 81 0.93 2.86 -3.18
C ILE A 81 0.12 1.61 -3.52
N ILE A 82 -0.51 1.60 -4.69
CA ILE A 82 -1.20 0.41 -5.17
C ILE A 82 -0.17 -0.55 -5.75
N CYS A 83 -0.25 -1.83 -5.36
CA CYS A 83 0.70 -2.86 -5.73
C CYS A 83 -0.09 -4.08 -6.18
N THR A 84 -0.26 -4.26 -7.49
CA THR A 84 -1.24 -5.20 -8.03
C THR A 84 -0.83 -5.76 -9.39
N SER A 85 -1.44 -6.88 -9.79
CA SER A 85 -1.25 -7.46 -11.12
C SER A 85 -2.04 -6.73 -12.21
N LYS A 86 -2.96 -5.84 -11.87
CA LYS A 86 -3.68 -5.03 -12.86
C LYS A 86 -2.73 -4.03 -13.51
N ASN A 87 -2.51 -4.17 -14.83
CA ASN A 87 -1.44 -3.43 -15.52
C ASN A 87 -1.92 -2.53 -16.65
N GLN A 88 -3.23 -2.30 -16.78
CA GLN A 88 -3.74 -1.42 -17.82
C GLN A 88 -3.64 0.03 -17.39
N GLU A 89 -3.49 0.91 -18.36
CA GLU A 89 -3.42 2.35 -18.09
C GLU A 89 -4.68 2.86 -17.38
N THR A 90 -5.85 2.32 -17.74
CA THR A 90 -7.11 2.67 -17.09
C THR A 90 -7.11 2.30 -15.60
N ASP A 91 -6.51 1.17 -15.25
CA ASP A 91 -6.39 0.75 -13.85
C ASP A 91 -5.53 1.75 -13.07
N ARG A 92 -4.42 2.15 -13.65
CA ARG A 92 -3.50 3.11 -13.04
C ARG A 92 -4.17 4.45 -12.81
N VAL A 93 -4.84 4.98 -13.83
CA VAL A 93 -5.55 6.26 -13.75
C VAL A 93 -6.63 6.18 -12.67
N TRP A 94 -7.38 5.09 -12.64
CA TRP A 94 -8.43 4.89 -11.64
C TRP A 94 -7.86 4.87 -10.22
N GLY A 95 -6.75 4.15 -10.01
CA GLY A 95 -6.10 4.09 -8.71
C GLY A 95 -5.64 5.45 -8.23
N MET A 96 -5.02 6.24 -9.10
CA MET A 96 -4.55 7.58 -8.74
C MET A 96 -5.73 8.50 -8.40
N ARG A 97 -6.87 8.33 -9.07
CA ARG A 97 -8.09 9.09 -8.75
C ARG A 97 -8.66 8.75 -7.38
N GLN A 98 -8.41 7.54 -6.89
CA GLN A 98 -8.85 7.16 -5.54
C GLN A 98 -7.96 7.73 -4.44
N GLY A 99 -6.90 8.42 -4.81
CA GLY A 99 -6.00 9.07 -3.87
C GLY A 99 -4.67 8.39 -3.68
N ALA A 100 -4.38 7.31 -4.44
CA ALA A 100 -3.07 6.67 -4.39
C ALA A 100 -1.98 7.64 -4.85
N ARG A 101 -0.81 7.53 -4.23
CA ARG A 101 0.34 8.35 -4.57
C ARG A 101 1.18 7.74 -5.69
N ASP A 102 1.13 6.43 -5.83
CA ASP A 102 1.86 5.74 -6.89
C ASP A 102 1.25 4.36 -7.14
N TYR A 103 1.78 3.67 -8.15
CA TYR A 103 1.24 2.42 -8.64
C TYR A 103 2.39 1.50 -9.06
N VAL A 104 2.38 0.27 -8.57
CA VAL A 104 3.40 -0.75 -8.89
C VAL A 104 2.69 -1.98 -9.44
N VAL A 105 3.16 -2.48 -10.57
CA VAL A 105 2.60 -3.68 -11.21
C VAL A 105 3.42 -4.90 -10.79
N LYS A 106 2.73 -5.96 -10.36
CA LYS A 106 3.39 -7.23 -10.03
C LYS A 106 3.86 -7.96 -11.29
N PRO A 107 4.94 -8.74 -11.25
CA PRO A 107 5.77 -9.01 -10.07
C PRO A 107 6.59 -7.80 -9.64
N VAL A 108 6.67 -7.59 -8.34
CA VAL A 108 7.34 -6.41 -7.79
C VAL A 108 8.84 -6.53 -7.94
N VAL A 109 9.45 -5.49 -8.50
CA VAL A 109 10.90 -5.34 -8.56
C VAL A 109 11.32 -4.51 -7.34
N ALA A 110 12.16 -5.08 -6.49
CA ALA A 110 12.53 -4.46 -5.21
C ALA A 110 13.05 -3.03 -5.39
N ASP A 111 13.98 -2.84 -6.33
CA ASP A 111 14.59 -1.53 -6.55
C ASP A 111 13.57 -0.48 -6.98
N GLU A 112 12.58 -0.87 -7.80
CA GLU A 112 11.52 0.02 -8.23
C GLU A 112 10.64 0.44 -7.05
N LEU A 113 10.21 -0.51 -6.23
CA LEU A 113 9.36 -0.22 -5.09
C LEU A 113 10.09 0.66 -4.07
N ILE A 114 11.35 0.31 -3.76
CA ILE A 114 12.14 1.10 -2.80
C ILE A 114 12.35 2.52 -3.31
N ALA A 115 12.60 2.70 -4.61
CA ALA A 115 12.75 4.03 -5.19
C ALA A 115 11.48 4.86 -5.02
N LYS A 116 10.31 4.24 -5.20
CA LYS A 116 9.03 4.93 -5.02
C LYS A 116 8.78 5.31 -3.56
N ILE A 117 9.14 4.44 -2.63
CA ILE A 117 9.03 4.72 -1.19
C ILE A 117 9.93 5.90 -0.83
N LYS A 118 11.17 5.89 -1.31
CA LYS A 118 12.12 6.97 -1.03
C LYS A 118 11.68 8.30 -1.64
N ALA A 119 11.02 8.25 -2.80
CA ALA A 119 10.47 9.45 -3.42
C ALA A 119 9.40 10.09 -2.54
N LEU A 120 8.60 9.28 -1.85
CA LEU A 120 7.60 9.79 -0.90
C LEU A 120 8.25 10.39 0.33
N GLU A 121 9.36 9.82 0.80
CA GLU A 121 10.10 10.36 1.94
C GLU A 121 10.67 11.76 1.63
N GLY A 122 11.10 11.96 0.38
CA GLY A 122 11.61 13.25 -0.06
C GLY A 122 10.55 14.27 -0.39
N ALA A 123 9.29 13.84 -0.51
CA ALA A 123 8.19 14.74 -0.83
C ALA A 123 7.80 15.53 0.42
N LYS A 124 7.60 16.82 0.25
CA LYS A 124 7.07 17.67 1.32
C LYS A 124 5.56 17.61 1.19
N GLY A 125 4.99 16.81 2.00
CA GLY A 125 3.57 16.50 1.97
C GLY A 125 2.68 17.62 2.28
#